data_9f333ec9880e34f762e58e0bafa3b8ad
#
_entry.id   9f333ec9880e34f762e58e0bafa3b8ad
#
_cell.length_a   1.000
_cell.length_b   1.000
_cell.length_c   1.000
_cell.angle_alpha   90.00
_cell.angle_beta   90.00
_cell.angle_gamma   90.00
#
_symmetry.space_group_name_H-M   'P 1'
#
loop_
_entity.id
_entity.type
_entity.pdbx_description
1 polymer ?
#
loop_
_entity_poly.entity_id
_entity_poly.type
_entity_poly.pdbx_seq_one_letter_code
_entity_poly.pdbx_strand_id
1 'polypeptide(L)'
;MKIVLTPNPYRDRNFKHVEQAVSILQQSGVETKICLPFDVDRNFELPGDMNFCDLNKEIKNADILICFGGDGTILHASKIATRYHVPILKLFFDECFI
;
A
#
# COMPACT_ATOMS: atom_id res chain seq x y z
N MET A 1 -9.43 -14.11 -1.71
CA MET A 1 -8.07 -13.56 -1.47
C MET A 1 -8.18 -12.09 -1.09
N LYS A 2 -7.42 -11.71 -0.11
CA LYS A 2 -7.36 -10.31 0.35
C LYS A 2 -5.94 -9.79 0.21
N ILE A 3 -5.79 -8.65 -0.48
CA ILE A 3 -4.50 -8.00 -0.69
C ILE A 3 -4.53 -6.62 -0.07
N VAL A 4 -3.53 -6.34 0.77
CA VAL A 4 -3.32 -5.02 1.36
C VAL A 4 -2.26 -4.30 0.57
N LEU A 5 -2.51 -3.03 0.23
CA LEU A 5 -1.58 -2.21 -0.54
C LEU A 5 -1.16 -1.01 0.30
N THR A 6 0.15 -0.77 0.37
CA THR A 6 0.70 0.37 1.10
C THR A 6 1.41 1.31 0.14
N PRO A 7 0.73 2.37 -0.32
CA PRO A 7 1.35 3.36 -1.21
C PRO A 7 2.28 4.28 -0.44
N ASN A 8 3.20 4.91 -1.16
CA ASN A 8 4.02 5.98 -0.59
C ASN A 8 3.34 7.32 -0.92
N PRO A 9 2.72 7.99 0.05
CA PRO A 9 1.94 9.19 -0.22
C PRO A 9 2.77 10.36 -0.72
N TYR A 10 4.09 10.36 -0.47
CA TYR A 10 4.97 11.43 -0.90
C TYR A 10 5.55 11.22 -2.28
N ARG A 11 5.44 10.02 -2.84
CA ARG A 11 6.01 9.69 -4.16
C ARG A 11 4.95 9.35 -5.20
N ASP A 12 3.85 8.77 -4.77
CA ASP A 12 2.77 8.40 -5.69
C ASP A 12 1.80 9.57 -5.82
N ARG A 13 2.01 10.39 -6.84
CA ARG A 13 1.17 11.57 -7.07
C ARG A 13 -0.30 11.17 -7.19
N ASN A 14 -1.13 11.76 -6.34
CA ASN A 14 -2.56 11.51 -6.32
C ASN A 14 -2.89 10.02 -6.17
N PHE A 15 -1.95 9.24 -5.64
CA PHE A 15 -2.12 7.78 -5.48
C PHE A 15 -2.47 7.06 -6.77
N LYS A 16 -1.96 7.58 -7.88
CA LYS A 16 -2.28 7.06 -9.20
C LYS A 16 -1.85 5.61 -9.40
N HIS A 17 -0.66 5.27 -8.96
CA HIS A 17 -0.14 3.91 -9.13
C HIS A 17 -0.91 2.89 -8.29
N VAL A 18 -1.23 3.23 -7.05
CA VAL A 18 -2.01 2.34 -6.21
C VAL A 18 -3.43 2.18 -6.72
N GLU A 19 -4.03 3.23 -7.27
CA GLU A 19 -5.36 3.14 -7.87
C GLU A 19 -5.38 2.20 -9.07
N GLN A 20 -4.35 2.25 -9.91
CA GLN A 20 -4.24 1.34 -11.06
C GLN A 20 -4.13 -0.11 -10.60
N ALA A 21 -3.33 -0.35 -9.57
CA ALA A 21 -3.18 -1.70 -9.02
C ALA A 21 -4.50 -2.21 -8.44
N VAL A 22 -5.19 -1.37 -7.67
CA VAL A 22 -6.49 -1.71 -7.09
C VAL A 22 -7.50 -2.05 -8.17
N SER A 23 -7.56 -1.25 -9.23
CA SER A 23 -8.49 -1.47 -10.33
C SER A 23 -8.27 -2.84 -10.98
N ILE A 24 -7.02 -3.18 -11.24
CA ILE A 24 -6.66 -4.47 -11.86
C ILE A 24 -7.05 -5.63 -10.94
N LEU A 25 -6.75 -5.51 -9.65
CA LEU A 25 -7.05 -6.57 -8.70
C LEU A 25 -8.54 -6.76 -8.49
N GLN A 26 -9.29 -5.68 -8.44
CA GLN A 26 -10.74 -5.76 -8.28
C GLN A 26 -11.41 -6.40 -9.49
N GLN A 27 -10.89 -6.15 -10.69
CA GLN A 27 -11.38 -6.82 -11.90
C GLN A 27 -11.19 -8.33 -11.84
N SER A 28 -10.20 -8.78 -11.07
CA SER A 28 -9.93 -10.20 -10.88
C SER A 28 -10.68 -10.80 -9.69
N GLY A 29 -11.56 -10.04 -9.05
CA GLY A 29 -12.35 -10.52 -7.93
C GLY A 29 -11.60 -10.56 -6.59
N VAL A 30 -10.50 -9.82 -6.48
CA VAL A 30 -9.67 -9.78 -5.26
C VAL A 30 -10.16 -8.66 -4.34
N GLU A 31 -10.30 -8.96 -3.06
CA GLU A 31 -10.56 -7.93 -2.06
C GLU A 31 -9.30 -7.11 -1.83
N THR A 32 -9.41 -5.78 -1.90
CA THR A 32 -8.28 -4.89 -1.71
C THR A 32 -8.52 -3.91 -0.58
N LYS A 33 -7.46 -3.64 0.20
CA LYS A 33 -7.47 -2.62 1.23
C LYS A 33 -6.25 -1.75 1.06
N ILE A 34 -6.42 -0.44 1.11
CA ILE A 34 -5.33 0.51 1.00
C ILE A 34 -5.04 1.03 2.40
N CYS A 35 -3.80 0.87 2.85
CA CYS A 35 -3.36 1.31 4.16
C CYS A 35 -2.13 2.20 4.01
N LEU A 36 -2.08 3.28 4.77
CA LEU A 36 -0.89 4.11 4.79
C LEU A 36 0.20 3.39 5.59
N PRO A 37 1.44 3.37 5.08
CA PRO A 37 2.53 2.66 5.75
C PRO A 37 3.05 3.38 7.00
N PHE A 38 2.71 4.67 7.14
CA PHE A 38 3.12 5.52 8.27
C PHE A 38 2.13 6.68 8.38
N ASP A 39 2.19 7.40 9.49
CA ASP A 39 1.38 8.58 9.69
C ASP A 39 1.85 9.70 8.76
N VAL A 40 0.92 10.32 8.05
CA VAL A 40 1.24 11.45 7.20
C VAL A 40 1.09 12.76 7.97
N ASP A 41 1.78 13.80 7.47
CA ASP A 41 1.69 15.14 8.04
C ASP A 41 0.25 15.62 8.02
N ARG A 42 -0.12 16.41 9.04
CA ARG A 42 -1.46 16.99 9.14
C ARG A 42 -1.83 17.85 7.95
N ASN A 43 -0.83 18.46 7.32
CA ASN A 43 -1.03 19.30 6.15
C ASN A 43 -1.10 18.52 4.85
N PHE A 44 -0.92 17.22 4.92
CA PHE A 44 -0.96 16.37 3.72
C PHE A 44 -2.41 16.09 3.35
N GLU A 45 -2.78 16.44 2.12
CA GLU A 45 -4.12 16.21 1.62
C GLU A 45 -4.24 14.80 1.05
N LEU A 46 -5.14 14.02 1.63
CA LEU A 46 -5.46 12.70 1.09
C LEU A 46 -6.68 12.81 0.17
N PRO A 47 -6.72 12.02 -0.92
CA PRO A 47 -7.90 12.01 -1.80
C PRO A 47 -9.16 11.64 -1.03
N GLY A 48 -10.21 12.44 -1.18
CA GLY A 48 -11.45 12.22 -0.44
C GLY A 48 -12.26 11.02 -0.92
N ASP A 49 -11.95 10.52 -2.11
CA ASP A 49 -12.63 9.38 -2.72
C ASP A 49 -11.94 8.04 -2.40
N MET A 50 -10.84 8.06 -1.67
CA MET A 50 -10.12 6.85 -1.26
C MET A 50 -10.32 6.57 0.21
N ASN A 51 -10.55 5.33 0.54
CA ASN A 51 -10.69 4.88 1.92
C ASN A 51 -9.39 4.24 2.39
N PHE A 52 -8.77 4.85 3.39
CA PHE A 52 -7.55 4.33 3.98
C PHE A 52 -7.88 3.57 5.25
N CYS A 53 -7.35 2.36 5.36
CA CYS A 53 -7.60 1.48 6.48
C CYS A 53 -6.39 1.41 7.40
N ASP A 54 -6.56 0.86 8.59
CA ASP A 54 -5.48 0.67 9.54
C ASP A 54 -4.68 -0.58 9.16
N LEU A 55 -3.41 -0.40 8.84
CA LEU A 55 -2.53 -1.49 8.44
C LEU A 55 -2.46 -2.59 9.50
N ASN A 56 -2.38 -2.21 10.78
CA ASN A 56 -2.26 -3.17 11.86
C ASN A 56 -3.49 -4.08 11.99
N LYS A 57 -4.64 -3.60 11.56
CA LYS A 57 -5.86 -4.40 11.57
C LYS A 57 -6.00 -5.25 10.32
N GLU A 58 -5.76 -4.63 9.16
CA GLU A 58 -6.01 -5.29 7.88
C GLU A 58 -4.99 -6.38 7.57
N ILE A 59 -3.76 -6.22 8.04
CA ILE A 59 -2.70 -7.18 7.76
C ILE A 59 -2.97 -8.56 8.36
N LYS A 60 -3.72 -8.62 9.43
CA LYS A 60 -4.00 -9.88 10.13
C LYS A 60 -4.70 -10.91 9.23
N ASN A 61 -5.51 -10.43 8.31
CA ASN A 61 -6.29 -11.29 7.42
C ASN A 61 -5.84 -11.22 5.97
N ALA A 62 -4.70 -10.59 5.72
CA ALA A 62 -4.21 -10.41 4.37
C ALA A 62 -3.47 -11.65 3.88
N ASP A 63 -3.62 -11.93 2.60
CA ASP A 63 -2.87 -12.99 1.94
C ASP A 63 -1.55 -12.48 1.40
N ILE A 64 -1.52 -11.23 0.94
CA ILE A 64 -0.33 -10.58 0.39
C ILE A 64 -0.34 -9.12 0.76
N LEU A 65 0.84 -8.57 1.05
CA LEU A 65 1.05 -7.14 1.23
C LEU A 65 1.85 -6.61 0.04
N ILE A 66 1.31 -5.64 -0.67
CA ILE A 66 2.02 -4.98 -1.76
C ILE A 66 2.49 -3.61 -1.30
N CYS A 67 3.81 -3.40 -1.31
CA CYS A 67 4.42 -2.14 -0.91
C CYS A 67 4.90 -1.36 -2.13
N PHE A 68 4.60 -0.07 -2.16
CA PHE A 68 5.06 0.84 -3.21
C PHE A 68 6.05 1.81 -2.60
N GLY A 69 7.21 1.97 -3.24
CA GLY A 69 8.14 3.02 -2.87
C GLY A 69 9.49 2.55 -2.39
N GLY A 70 10.14 3.36 -1.57
CA GLY A 70 11.52 3.16 -1.18
C GLY A 70 11.74 2.31 0.05
N ASP A 71 13.03 2.15 0.39
CA ASP A 71 13.47 1.22 1.42
C ASP A 71 12.88 1.47 2.80
N GLY A 72 12.72 2.74 3.20
CA GLY A 72 12.17 3.06 4.52
C GLY A 72 10.74 2.61 4.71
N THR A 73 9.92 2.83 3.69
CA THR A 73 8.52 2.40 3.70
C THR A 73 8.42 0.88 3.76
N ILE A 74 9.23 0.21 2.94
CA ILE A 74 9.24 -1.24 2.87
C ILE A 74 9.70 -1.85 4.19
N LEU A 75 10.70 -1.27 4.83
CA LEU A 75 11.20 -1.77 6.11
C LEU A 75 10.13 -1.74 7.20
N HIS A 76 9.40 -0.65 7.28
CA HIS A 76 8.32 -0.52 8.27
C HIS A 76 7.21 -1.55 8.02
N ALA A 77 6.77 -1.65 6.78
CA ALA A 77 5.73 -2.59 6.40
C ALA A 77 6.18 -4.05 6.58
N SER A 78 7.46 -4.33 6.32
CA SER A 78 8.03 -5.66 6.48
C SER A 78 7.95 -6.15 7.93
N LYS A 79 8.22 -5.28 8.88
CA LYS A 79 8.15 -5.64 10.30
C LYS A 79 6.73 -6.07 10.69
N ILE A 80 5.74 -5.36 10.19
CA ILE A 80 4.35 -5.67 10.47
C ILE A 80 3.94 -6.98 9.79
N ALA A 81 4.27 -7.12 8.51
CA ALA A 81 3.91 -8.31 7.75
C ALA A 81 4.56 -9.58 8.31
N THR A 82 5.83 -9.50 8.71
CA THR A 82 6.54 -10.63 9.28
C THR A 82 5.88 -11.12 10.56
N ARG A 83 5.38 -10.21 11.36
CA ARG A 83 4.69 -10.56 12.61
C ARG A 83 3.49 -11.49 12.36
N TYR A 84 2.82 -11.33 11.24
CA TYR A 84 1.63 -12.09 10.88
C TYR A 84 1.87 -13.09 9.75
N HIS A 85 3.12 -13.31 9.38
CA HIS A 85 3.53 -14.26 8.34
C HIS A 85 2.89 -13.98 6.97
N VAL A 86 2.75 -12.69 6.64
CA VAL A 86 2.18 -12.26 5.36
C VAL A 86 3.31 -12.00 4.37
N PRO A 87 3.31 -12.65 3.19
CA PRO A 87 4.33 -12.37 2.18
C PRO A 87 4.21 -10.96 1.62
N ILE A 88 5.35 -10.38 1.24
CA ILE A 88 5.44 -9.01 0.74
C ILE A 88 5.89 -9.01 -0.71
N LEU A 89 5.17 -8.26 -1.53
CA LEU A 89 5.60 -7.94 -2.89
C LEU A 89 6.00 -6.47 -2.93
N LYS A 90 7.22 -6.19 -3.40
CA LYS A 90 7.73 -4.82 -3.51
C LYS A 90 7.57 -4.33 -4.93
N LEU A 91 6.99 -3.15 -5.08
CA LEU A 91 6.91 -2.48 -6.37
C LEU A 91 7.65 -1.14 -6.29
N PHE A 92 8.59 -0.95 -7.20
CA PHE A 92 9.38 0.28 -7.28
C PHE A 92 8.89 1.14 -8.43
N PHE A 93 8.93 2.45 -8.23
CA PHE A 93 8.62 3.39 -9.31
C PHE A 93 9.90 3.65 -10.11
N ASP A 94 9.78 3.61 -11.42
CA ASP A 94 10.92 3.83 -12.33
C ASP A 94 11.11 5.31 -12.64
N GLU A 95 10.88 6.17 -11.68
CA GLU A 95 11.00 7.61 -11.88
C GLU A 95 12.43 8.03 -12.25
N CYS A 96 13.40 7.26 -11.82
CA CYS A 96 14.80 7.57 -12.10
C CYS A 96 15.19 7.39 -13.57
N PHE A 97 14.33 6.79 -14.35
CA PHE A 97 14.58 6.55 -15.77
C PHE A 97 14.01 7.62 -16.69
N ILE A 98 13.45 8.62 -16.13
CA ILE A 98 12.81 9.69 -16.90
C ILE A 98 13.76 10.80 -17.21
#